data_8763f35b9a34ec80b1282872ca9ce959
#
_entry.id   8763f35b9a34ec80b1282872ca9ce959
#
_cell.length_a   1.000
_cell.length_b   1.000
_cell.length_c   1.000
_cell.angle_alpha   90.00
_cell.angle_beta   90.00
_cell.angle_gamma   90.00
#
_symmetry.space_group_name_H-M   'P 1'
#
loop_
_entity.id
_entity.type
_entity.pdbx_description
1 polymer ?
#
loop_
_entity_poly.entity_id
_entity_poly.type
_entity_poly.pdbx_seq_one_letter_code
_entity_poly.pdbx_strand_id
1 'polypeptide(L)'
;MSFSVENSIQCAEQVFRSFPSKDPFSSFDFLNALDKTDCLDSDSGWNSKCLNHKNGSVIPFYEKHNSQGEFVFDYAWANTYFRYGQPYYPKLVMSVPFTPVDGERIIGPDYKSNSEALSGLISYTNEQKYSSLHALYVDKSQREIFKSNNFIERLDCNYKWVN
;
A
#
# COMPACT_ATOMS: atom_id res chain seq x y z
N MET A 1 13.97 -16.34 3.97
CA MET A 1 13.07 -15.37 3.33
C MET A 1 13.90 -14.20 2.81
N SER A 2 13.53 -13.63 1.66
CA SER A 2 14.23 -12.50 1.03
C SER A 2 13.77 -11.12 1.54
N PHE A 3 12.79 -11.08 2.44
CA PHE A 3 12.21 -9.86 3.02
C PHE A 3 11.87 -10.03 4.50
N SER A 4 11.69 -8.89 5.19
CA SER A 4 11.05 -8.77 6.51
C SER A 4 9.83 -7.85 6.42
N VAL A 5 8.88 -8.02 7.34
CA VAL A 5 7.74 -7.12 7.51
C VAL A 5 7.76 -6.56 8.93
N GLU A 6 7.66 -5.25 9.03
CA GLU A 6 7.72 -4.50 10.29
C GLU A 6 6.46 -3.64 10.46
N ASN A 7 6.12 -3.30 11.70
CA ASN A 7 4.91 -2.53 12.04
C ASN A 7 5.18 -1.02 12.10
N SER A 8 6.15 -0.54 11.35
CA SER A 8 6.48 0.88 11.22
C SER A 8 7.22 1.13 9.93
N ILE A 9 7.07 2.32 9.36
CA ILE A 9 7.83 2.77 8.20
C ILE A 9 9.29 3.12 8.53
N GLN A 10 9.64 3.24 9.80
CA GLN A 10 10.99 3.68 10.23
C GLN A 10 12.11 2.80 9.69
N CYS A 11 11.88 1.49 9.55
CA CYS A 11 12.85 0.57 8.97
C CYS A 11 13.23 0.91 7.52
N ALA A 12 12.40 1.65 6.82
CA ALA A 12 12.55 2.01 5.41
C ALA A 12 13.24 3.37 5.19
N GLU A 13 13.55 4.14 6.23
CA GLU A 13 14.06 5.52 6.11
C GLU A 13 15.22 5.65 5.14
N GLN A 14 16.22 4.79 5.26
CA GLN A 14 17.41 4.84 4.40
C GLN A 14 17.07 4.64 2.92
N VAL A 15 16.13 3.76 2.60
CA VAL A 15 15.72 3.51 1.21
C VAL A 15 14.95 4.71 0.67
N PHE A 16 14.02 5.28 1.43
CA PHE A 16 13.31 6.50 1.03
C PHE A 16 14.25 7.68 0.81
N ARG A 17 15.29 7.84 1.66
CA ARG A 17 16.31 8.89 1.48
C ARG A 17 17.16 8.66 0.24
N SER A 18 17.39 7.40 -0.15
CA SER A 18 18.16 7.04 -1.36
C SER A 18 17.32 7.20 -2.65
N PHE A 19 16.02 6.99 -2.57
CA PHE A 19 15.07 7.06 -3.68
C PHE A 19 13.88 7.98 -3.32
N PRO A 20 14.11 9.31 -3.22
CA PRO A 20 13.07 10.24 -2.77
C PRO A 20 11.95 10.35 -3.79
N SER A 21 10.71 10.21 -3.33
CA SER A 21 9.53 10.46 -4.14
C SER A 21 9.43 11.93 -4.53
N LYS A 22 8.93 12.20 -5.74
CA LYS A 22 8.60 13.56 -6.22
C LYS A 22 7.31 14.10 -5.59
N ASP A 23 6.44 13.20 -5.14
CA ASP A 23 5.20 13.55 -4.45
C ASP A 23 5.46 13.70 -2.95
N PRO A 24 5.16 14.88 -2.35
CA PRO A 24 5.39 15.13 -0.93
C PRO A 24 4.60 14.19 -0.02
N PHE A 25 3.42 13.73 -0.42
CA PHE A 25 2.59 12.84 0.37
C PHE A 25 3.10 11.39 0.38
N SER A 26 3.88 11.01 -0.64
CA SER A 26 4.57 9.71 -0.68
C SER A 26 5.99 9.78 -0.10
N SER A 27 6.38 10.92 0.53
CA SER A 27 7.68 11.07 1.16
C SER A 27 7.76 10.34 2.51
N PHE A 28 8.99 9.95 2.90
CA PHE A 28 9.23 9.37 4.21
C PHE A 28 8.73 10.27 5.35
N ASP A 29 9.02 11.57 5.28
CA ASP A 29 8.69 12.50 6.36
C ASP A 29 7.18 12.61 6.59
N PHE A 30 6.38 12.62 5.51
CA PHE A 30 4.92 12.65 5.63
C PHE A 30 4.37 11.34 6.20
N LEU A 31 4.76 10.19 5.64
CA LEU A 31 4.27 8.89 6.10
C LEU A 31 4.71 8.58 7.53
N ASN A 32 5.95 8.94 7.90
CA ASN A 32 6.46 8.79 9.26
C ASN A 32 5.79 9.75 10.26
N ALA A 33 5.37 10.94 9.82
CA ALA A 33 4.58 11.84 10.65
C ALA A 33 3.21 11.21 11.00
N LEU A 34 2.51 10.64 10.02
CA LEU A 34 1.26 9.91 10.26
C LEU A 34 1.45 8.74 11.23
N ASP A 35 2.55 7.99 11.07
CA ASP A 35 2.88 6.82 11.92
C ASP A 35 3.18 7.22 13.36
N LYS A 36 3.79 8.41 13.58
CA LYS A 36 4.19 8.90 14.91
C LYS A 36 3.14 9.70 15.69
N THR A 37 2.11 10.18 15.00
CA THR A 37 1.12 11.10 15.60
C THR A 37 -0.19 10.41 15.97
N ASP A 38 -0.18 9.07 16.08
CA ASP A 38 -1.35 8.24 16.37
C ASP A 38 -2.53 8.45 15.39
N CYS A 39 -2.24 8.97 14.18
CA CYS A 39 -3.22 9.05 13.11
C CYS A 39 -3.55 7.69 12.50
N LEU A 40 -2.64 6.72 12.68
CA LEU A 40 -2.73 5.37 12.15
C LEU A 40 -2.78 4.38 13.32
N ASP A 41 -3.99 3.99 13.69
CA ASP A 41 -4.27 3.11 14.81
C ASP A 41 -5.42 2.13 14.51
N SER A 42 -5.75 1.31 15.50
CA SER A 42 -6.87 0.38 15.42
C SER A 42 -8.22 1.08 15.24
N ASP A 43 -8.40 2.27 15.80
CA ASP A 43 -9.67 3.02 15.77
C ASP A 43 -9.88 3.64 14.39
N SER A 44 -8.81 4.18 13.79
CA SER A 44 -8.82 4.66 12.40
C SER A 44 -8.92 3.51 11.38
N GLY A 45 -8.61 2.29 11.82
CA GLY A 45 -8.57 1.10 10.98
C GLY A 45 -7.39 1.05 10.02
N TRP A 46 -6.32 1.82 10.29
CA TRP A 46 -5.08 1.84 9.53
C TRP A 46 -3.93 1.34 10.41
N ASN A 47 -3.52 0.09 10.25
CA ASN A 47 -2.36 -0.44 10.95
C ASN A 47 -1.15 -0.41 10.02
N SER A 48 -0.18 0.44 10.35
CA SER A 48 1.03 0.65 9.54
C SER A 48 1.89 -0.61 9.49
N LYS A 49 2.35 -0.94 8.28
CA LYS A 49 3.31 -2.01 8.02
C LYS A 49 4.27 -1.58 6.91
N CYS A 50 5.46 -2.15 6.93
CA CYS A 50 6.44 -1.96 5.86
C CYS A 50 7.14 -3.28 5.53
N LEU A 51 7.14 -3.64 4.25
CA LEU A 51 7.99 -4.72 3.75
C LEU A 51 9.35 -4.15 3.36
N ASN A 52 10.41 -4.74 3.91
CA ASN A 52 11.79 -4.43 3.57
C ASN A 52 12.42 -5.63 2.86
N HIS A 53 12.73 -5.48 1.58
CA HIS A 53 13.31 -6.54 0.76
C HIS A 53 14.84 -6.41 0.68
N LYS A 54 15.56 -7.54 0.72
CA LYS A 54 17.03 -7.57 0.72
C LYS A 54 17.68 -6.95 -0.53
N ASN A 55 16.92 -6.79 -1.62
CA ASN A 55 17.39 -6.14 -2.85
C ASN A 55 17.37 -4.61 -2.79
N GLY A 56 17.02 -4.03 -1.64
CA GLY A 56 16.95 -2.58 -1.42
C GLY A 56 15.62 -1.93 -1.80
N SER A 57 14.57 -2.71 -2.06
CA SER A 57 13.22 -2.18 -2.24
C SER A 57 12.41 -2.26 -0.96
N VAL A 58 11.55 -1.26 -0.73
CA VAL A 58 10.61 -1.22 0.38
C VAL A 58 9.19 -0.94 -0.11
N ILE A 59 8.21 -1.47 0.60
CA ILE A 59 6.79 -1.25 0.32
C ILE A 59 6.10 -0.87 1.62
N PRO A 60 5.72 0.41 1.81
CA PRO A 60 4.79 0.79 2.86
C PRO A 60 3.39 0.29 2.51
N PHE A 61 2.72 -0.33 3.46
CA PHE A 61 1.36 -0.83 3.29
C PHE A 61 0.62 -0.85 4.63
N TYR A 62 -0.68 -1.06 4.58
CA TYR A 62 -1.52 -0.98 5.76
C TYR A 62 -2.43 -2.19 5.86
N GLU A 63 -2.54 -2.75 7.07
CA GLU A 63 -3.58 -3.70 7.40
C GLU A 63 -4.85 -2.92 7.75
N LYS A 64 -5.91 -3.16 6.98
CA LYS A 64 -7.16 -2.41 7.06
C LYS A 64 -8.29 -3.27 7.62
N HIS A 65 -8.94 -2.75 8.66
CA HIS A 65 -10.11 -3.37 9.27
C HIS A 65 -11.45 -2.77 8.81
N ASN A 66 -11.39 -1.71 8.02
CA ASN A 66 -12.50 -1.06 7.33
C ASN A 66 -11.98 -0.33 6.08
N SER A 67 -12.84 0.22 5.23
CA SER A 67 -12.42 0.98 4.03
C SER A 67 -12.48 2.51 4.21
N GLN A 68 -12.54 2.99 5.44
CA GLN A 68 -12.56 4.43 5.70
C GLN A 68 -11.19 5.06 5.36
N GLY A 69 -11.23 6.25 4.76
CA GLY A 69 -10.05 7.02 4.41
C GLY A 69 -9.29 6.53 3.16
N GLU A 70 -9.81 5.50 2.46
CA GLU A 70 -9.22 5.01 1.21
C GLU A 70 -9.68 5.81 -0.01
N PHE A 71 -10.86 6.44 0.08
CA PHE A 71 -11.55 7.13 -1.03
C PHE A 71 -11.83 6.25 -2.26
N VAL A 72 -11.84 4.93 -2.05
CA VAL A 72 -12.27 3.91 -3.02
C VAL A 72 -13.44 3.14 -2.41
N PHE A 73 -14.55 3.08 -3.13
CA PHE A 73 -15.80 2.50 -2.60
C PHE A 73 -15.89 1.02 -2.95
N ASP A 74 -15.49 0.16 -2.04
CA ASP A 74 -15.49 -1.29 -2.19
C ASP A 74 -16.61 -2.02 -1.40
N TYR A 75 -17.63 -1.29 -0.99
CA TYR A 75 -18.75 -1.84 -0.20
C TYR A 75 -19.45 -3.01 -0.89
N ALA A 76 -19.54 -3.01 -2.22
CA ALA A 76 -20.13 -4.11 -2.97
C ALA A 76 -19.34 -5.41 -2.80
N TRP A 77 -18.01 -5.31 -2.72
CA TRP A 77 -17.13 -6.45 -2.46
C TRP A 77 -17.29 -6.96 -1.02
N ALA A 78 -17.23 -6.07 -0.04
CA ALA A 78 -17.42 -6.42 1.37
C ALA A 78 -18.77 -7.10 1.59
N ASN A 79 -19.86 -6.58 1.01
CA ASN A 79 -21.19 -7.17 1.08
C ASN A 79 -21.26 -8.55 0.41
N THR A 80 -20.54 -8.74 -0.69
CA THR A 80 -20.50 -10.04 -1.38
C THR A 80 -19.79 -11.07 -0.51
N TYR A 81 -18.63 -10.75 0.04
CA TYR A 81 -17.91 -11.64 0.97
C TYR A 81 -18.80 -12.02 2.18
N PHE A 82 -19.48 -11.03 2.77
CA PHE A 82 -20.41 -11.26 3.87
C PHE A 82 -21.54 -12.24 3.50
N ARG A 83 -22.15 -12.10 2.32
CA ARG A 83 -23.22 -13.00 1.83
C ARG A 83 -22.75 -14.45 1.68
N TYR A 84 -21.47 -14.64 1.36
CA TYR A 84 -20.86 -15.98 1.24
C TYR A 84 -20.24 -16.48 2.55
N GLY A 85 -20.45 -15.77 3.67
CA GLY A 85 -19.91 -16.16 4.99
C GLY A 85 -18.38 -16.08 5.06
N GLN A 86 -17.76 -15.24 4.22
CA GLN A 86 -16.32 -15.05 4.18
C GLN A 86 -15.94 -13.68 4.76
N PRO A 87 -14.85 -13.56 5.55
CA PRO A 87 -14.37 -12.28 6.04
C PRO A 87 -13.72 -11.48 4.89
N TYR A 88 -14.16 -10.24 4.69
CA TYR A 88 -13.50 -9.30 3.79
C TYR A 88 -12.34 -8.57 4.46
N TYR A 89 -12.46 -8.31 5.74
CA TYR A 89 -11.42 -7.71 6.58
C TYR A 89 -10.79 -8.75 7.51
N PRO A 90 -9.50 -8.58 7.90
CA PRO A 90 -8.59 -7.54 7.40
C PRO A 90 -8.14 -7.79 5.97
N LYS A 91 -7.86 -6.68 5.26
CA LYS A 91 -7.23 -6.66 3.93
C LYS A 91 -5.94 -5.84 3.97
N LEU A 92 -5.09 -5.98 2.96
CA LEU A 92 -3.90 -5.14 2.82
C LEU A 92 -4.09 -4.07 1.76
N VAL A 93 -3.58 -2.86 2.04
CA VAL A 93 -3.70 -1.70 1.15
C VAL A 93 -2.37 -0.97 1.05
N MET A 94 -1.89 -0.77 -0.18
CA MET A 94 -0.83 0.16 -0.52
C MET A 94 -1.46 1.46 -0.98
N SER A 95 -1.36 2.51 -0.18
CA SER A 95 -1.84 3.87 -0.50
C SER A 95 -1.19 4.89 0.42
N VAL A 96 -1.47 6.18 0.20
CA VAL A 96 -1.22 7.21 1.21
C VAL A 96 -2.49 7.33 2.07
N PRO A 97 -2.41 7.14 3.39
CA PRO A 97 -3.58 7.23 4.26
C PRO A 97 -4.28 8.58 4.15
N PHE A 98 -5.61 8.57 4.08
CA PHE A 98 -6.46 9.76 4.01
C PHE A 98 -6.20 10.71 2.84
N THR A 99 -5.39 10.28 1.84
CA THR A 99 -4.89 11.17 0.79
C THR A 99 -5.02 10.50 -0.57
N PRO A 100 -6.03 10.85 -1.39
CA PRO A 100 -6.29 10.22 -2.69
C PRO A 100 -5.40 10.83 -3.79
N VAL A 101 -4.08 10.62 -3.70
CA VAL A 101 -3.08 11.11 -4.66
C VAL A 101 -2.38 9.98 -5.39
N ASP A 102 -2.14 10.18 -6.68
CA ASP A 102 -1.31 9.27 -7.45
C ASP A 102 0.14 9.36 -6.96
N GLY A 103 0.78 8.21 -6.77
CA GLY A 103 2.16 8.17 -6.31
C GLY A 103 2.77 6.78 -6.41
N GLU A 104 4.07 6.73 -6.14
CA GLU A 104 4.81 5.48 -6.06
C GLU A 104 4.36 4.71 -4.82
N ARG A 105 4.12 3.42 -5.00
CA ARG A 105 3.72 2.49 -3.92
C ARG A 105 4.85 1.53 -3.54
N ILE A 106 5.88 1.47 -4.38
CA ILE A 106 7.07 0.65 -4.19
C ILE A 106 8.27 1.56 -4.38
N ILE A 107 9.16 1.63 -3.41
CA ILE A 107 10.35 2.46 -3.43
C ILE A 107 11.57 1.55 -3.52
N GLY A 108 12.43 1.75 -4.53
CA GLY A 108 13.60 0.92 -4.73
C GLY A 108 14.39 1.27 -5.98
N PRO A 109 15.53 0.59 -6.21
CA PRO A 109 16.52 0.99 -7.20
C PRO A 109 16.06 0.84 -8.66
N ASP A 110 15.26 -0.17 -8.95
CA ASP A 110 14.88 -0.49 -10.33
C ASP A 110 13.60 -1.34 -10.43
N TYR A 111 13.10 -1.50 -11.67
CA TYR A 111 11.89 -2.26 -11.97
C TYR A 111 11.96 -3.70 -11.44
N LYS A 112 13.09 -4.39 -11.63
CA LYS A 112 13.23 -5.80 -11.26
C LYS A 112 13.16 -5.96 -9.75
N SER A 113 13.91 -5.16 -9.01
CA SER A 113 13.94 -5.13 -7.54
C SER A 113 12.55 -4.84 -6.97
N ASN A 114 11.86 -3.85 -7.53
CA ASN A 114 10.51 -3.49 -7.13
C ASN A 114 9.49 -4.60 -7.42
N SER A 115 9.60 -5.29 -8.56
CA SER A 115 8.75 -6.44 -8.88
C SER A 115 8.97 -7.63 -7.96
N GLU A 116 10.23 -7.91 -7.59
CA GLU A 116 10.56 -8.96 -6.60
C GLU A 116 10.01 -8.64 -5.21
N ALA A 117 10.09 -7.37 -4.77
CA ALA A 117 9.52 -6.94 -3.51
C ALA A 117 7.99 -7.08 -3.50
N LEU A 118 7.31 -6.72 -4.60
CA LEU A 118 5.87 -6.90 -4.74
C LEU A 118 5.47 -8.38 -4.71
N SER A 119 6.24 -9.25 -5.36
CA SER A 119 6.04 -10.70 -5.28
C SER A 119 6.18 -11.22 -3.85
N GLY A 120 7.12 -10.65 -3.07
CA GLY A 120 7.26 -10.92 -1.65
C GLY A 120 6.03 -10.51 -0.84
N LEU A 121 5.44 -9.33 -1.11
CA LEU A 121 4.23 -8.87 -0.44
C LEU A 121 3.02 -9.75 -0.80
N ILE A 122 2.90 -10.20 -2.05
CA ILE A 122 1.86 -11.14 -2.47
C ILE A 122 2.00 -12.46 -1.70
N SER A 123 3.21 -12.99 -1.57
CA SER A 123 3.47 -14.22 -0.79
C SER A 123 3.08 -14.02 0.67
N TYR A 124 3.48 -12.90 1.27
CA TYR A 124 3.10 -12.54 2.64
C TYR A 124 1.57 -12.47 2.80
N THR A 125 0.87 -11.82 1.86
CA THR A 125 -0.60 -11.72 1.87
C THR A 125 -1.26 -13.09 1.92
N ASN A 126 -0.79 -14.03 1.11
CA ASN A 126 -1.32 -15.38 1.04
C ASN A 126 -0.98 -16.21 2.29
N GLU A 127 0.25 -16.14 2.79
CA GLU A 127 0.70 -16.86 3.99
C GLU A 127 -0.07 -16.42 5.23
N GLN A 128 -0.34 -15.11 5.36
CA GLN A 128 -1.11 -14.55 6.46
C GLN A 128 -2.63 -14.66 6.27
N LYS A 129 -3.08 -15.18 5.10
CA LYS A 129 -4.50 -15.38 4.76
C LYS A 129 -5.34 -14.11 4.77
N TYR A 130 -4.75 -12.99 4.37
CA TYR A 130 -5.53 -11.77 4.12
C TYR A 130 -6.49 -11.98 2.97
N SER A 131 -7.66 -11.34 3.02
CA SER A 131 -8.71 -11.47 2.01
C SER A 131 -8.29 -10.95 0.63
N SER A 132 -7.47 -9.90 0.62
CA SER A 132 -7.03 -9.23 -0.60
C SER A 132 -5.84 -8.29 -0.35
N LEU A 133 -5.15 -7.93 -1.44
CA LEU A 133 -4.11 -6.92 -1.50
C LEU A 133 -4.52 -5.87 -2.54
N HIS A 134 -4.68 -4.62 -2.12
CA HIS A 134 -5.05 -3.51 -2.96
C HIS A 134 -3.89 -2.53 -3.13
N ALA A 135 -3.74 -1.96 -4.32
CA ALA A 135 -2.85 -0.84 -4.60
C ALA A 135 -3.68 0.31 -5.15
N LEU A 136 -3.79 1.41 -4.42
CA LEU A 136 -4.66 2.52 -4.76
C LEU A 136 -3.83 3.70 -5.28
N TYR A 137 -4.36 4.42 -6.27
CA TYR A 137 -3.74 5.63 -6.83
C TYR A 137 -2.28 5.41 -7.25
N VAL A 138 -2.05 4.31 -7.98
CA VAL A 138 -0.69 3.93 -8.43
C VAL A 138 -0.25 4.84 -9.56
N ASP A 139 0.95 5.43 -9.43
CA ASP A 139 1.56 6.22 -10.49
C ASP A 139 1.77 5.40 -11.77
N LYS A 140 1.64 6.06 -12.92
CA LYS A 140 1.78 5.44 -14.24
C LYS A 140 3.11 4.74 -14.44
N SER A 141 4.19 5.24 -13.82
CA SER A 141 5.53 4.65 -13.92
C SER A 141 5.61 3.24 -13.32
N GLN A 142 4.76 2.92 -12.34
CA GLN A 142 4.75 1.62 -11.67
C GLN A 142 3.67 0.65 -12.20
N ARG A 143 2.81 1.11 -13.10
CA ARG A 143 1.66 0.34 -13.60
C ARG A 143 2.05 -1.05 -14.13
N GLU A 144 3.13 -1.13 -14.90
CA GLU A 144 3.59 -2.38 -15.48
C GLU A 144 4.13 -3.38 -14.44
N ILE A 145 4.66 -2.89 -13.31
CA ILE A 145 5.07 -3.75 -12.19
C ILE A 145 3.86 -4.50 -11.63
N PHE A 146 2.75 -3.80 -11.41
CA PHE A 146 1.52 -4.41 -10.89
C PHE A 146 0.89 -5.38 -11.90
N LYS A 147 0.84 -5.02 -13.17
CA LYS A 147 0.32 -5.89 -14.23
C LYS A 147 1.12 -7.19 -14.37
N SER A 148 2.45 -7.09 -14.37
CA SER A 148 3.33 -8.26 -14.46
C SER A 148 3.22 -9.20 -13.25
N ASN A 149 2.71 -8.69 -12.13
CA ASN A 149 2.41 -9.45 -10.92
C ASN A 149 0.91 -9.82 -10.80
N ASN A 150 0.17 -9.84 -11.92
CA ASN A 150 -1.22 -10.26 -12.01
C ASN A 150 -2.24 -9.43 -11.23
N PHE A 151 -1.96 -8.15 -10.97
CA PHE A 151 -2.97 -7.25 -10.43
C PHE A 151 -4.01 -6.92 -11.49
N ILE A 152 -5.27 -6.92 -11.08
CA ILE A 152 -6.39 -6.47 -11.90
C ILE A 152 -6.46 -4.96 -11.84
N GLU A 153 -6.25 -4.31 -12.98
CA GLU A 153 -6.35 -2.86 -13.08
C GLU A 153 -7.81 -2.40 -13.11
N ARG A 154 -8.09 -1.37 -12.32
CA ARG A 154 -9.34 -0.62 -12.37
C ARG A 154 -9.05 0.85 -12.54
N LEU A 155 -9.81 1.50 -13.40
CA LEU A 155 -9.75 2.95 -13.59
C LEU A 155 -10.91 3.59 -12.83
N ASP A 156 -10.59 4.66 -12.12
CA ASP A 156 -11.56 5.53 -11.46
C ASP A 156 -11.28 6.97 -11.87
N CYS A 157 -12.20 7.89 -11.60
CA CYS A 157 -12.05 9.30 -11.94
C CYS A 157 -12.00 10.15 -10.67
N ASN A 158 -11.00 11.01 -10.60
CA ASN A 158 -10.90 12.06 -9.60
C ASN A 158 -11.30 13.41 -10.21
N TYR A 159 -12.13 14.15 -9.49
CA TYR A 159 -12.48 15.52 -9.88
C TYR A 159 -11.40 16.46 -9.36
N LYS A 160 -10.81 17.25 -10.27
CA LYS A 160 -9.81 18.25 -9.93
C LYS A 160 -10.40 19.65 -10.12
N TRP A 161 -10.37 20.44 -9.06
CA TRP A 161 -10.65 21.86 -9.16
C TRP A 161 -9.42 22.57 -9.72
N VAL A 162 -9.62 23.38 -10.77
CA VAL A 162 -8.58 24.23 -11.35
C VAL A 162 -9.01 25.66 -11.14
N ASN A 163 -8.19 26.43 -10.44
CA ASN A 163 -8.38 27.87 -10.23
C ASN A 163 -8.02 28.63 -11.51
#